data_11aac79d731474a81120d7a06e272c96
#
_entry.id   11aac79d731474a81120d7a06e272c96
#
_cell.length_a   1.000
_cell.length_b   1.000
_cell.length_c   1.000
_cell.angle_alpha   90.00
_cell.angle_beta   90.00
_cell.angle_gamma   90.00
#
_symmetry.space_group_name_H-M   'P 1'
#
loop_
_entity.id
_entity.type
_entity.pdbx_description
1 polymer ?
#
loop_
_entity_poly.entity_id
_entity_poly.type
_entity_poly.pdbx_seq_one_letter_code
_entity_poly.pdbx_strand_id
1 'polypeptide(L)'
;LLMQTPESLPAQGAAAIEIAQGEARAALAAGRDTLEGAEAARLLASFGLKTLENAQEASEQAIVDVTVEFRDDENFGPVFHFVAPSPDGFSPPLRVYSLPPLNPVLSRDIVAHSPYARRAAPEPTLAVLTELSQTVCEVREIVGMRLTLRVLRAATVVVAPRLALAEKRSRFAIMPYPRRLEETLDWHGERLTIRPIRPEDEEMHRAFIDTMTPDDLRLRFFSAVRSFDHTQLARMTQIDYDREMALIATVEGEDGKPRTLGVGRAVADPDNETAEFALAIQSNLKGRGLGRLLLERMIAYVRSRGTHWLLGEALRENAPMIGLARACGFAVTPTEDPGVVGFRMPLD
;
A
#
# COMPACT_ATOMS: atom_id res chain seq x y z
N LEU A 1 11.79 -1.53 11.76
CA LEU A 1 10.45 -1.83 11.20
C LEU A 1 10.01 -0.81 10.17
N LEU A 2 10.31 0.48 10.35
CA LEU A 2 10.00 1.56 9.40
C LEU A 2 10.91 1.57 8.15
N MET A 3 11.96 0.76 8.12
CA MET A 3 12.95 0.68 7.03
C MET A 3 12.63 -0.41 5.99
N GLN A 4 11.50 -1.10 6.11
CA GLN A 4 11.10 -2.13 5.15
C GLN A 4 9.76 -1.76 4.53
N THR A 5 9.63 -1.98 3.23
CA THR A 5 8.35 -1.84 2.53
C THR A 5 7.28 -2.58 3.32
N PRO A 6 6.16 -1.93 3.68
CA PRO A 6 5.03 -2.62 4.26
C PRO A 6 4.42 -3.54 3.17
N GLU A 7 5.06 -4.68 2.95
CA GLU A 7 4.65 -5.60 1.89
C GLU A 7 3.27 -6.17 2.19
N SER A 8 2.36 -5.95 1.26
CA SER A 8 1.35 -6.93 0.94
C SER A 8 2.07 -8.04 0.18
N LEU A 9 1.97 -9.24 0.65
CA LEU A 9 2.68 -10.42 0.13
C LEU A 9 2.24 -10.89 -1.25
N PRO A 10 2.83 -12.01 -1.74
CA PRO A 10 2.93 -12.27 -3.17
C PRO A 10 1.58 -12.11 -3.84
N ALA A 11 1.59 -11.38 -4.91
CA ALA A 11 0.42 -11.02 -5.68
C ALA A 11 -0.47 -12.26 -5.92
N GLN A 12 -1.55 -12.39 -5.18
CA GLN A 12 -2.75 -13.00 -5.74
C GLN A 12 -3.03 -12.20 -7.00
N GLY A 13 -3.21 -12.85 -8.13
CA GLY A 13 -3.37 -12.16 -9.39
C GLY A 13 -4.48 -11.10 -9.27
N ALA A 14 -4.33 -9.97 -9.93
CA ALA A 14 -5.29 -8.86 -9.89
C ALA A 14 -6.75 -9.33 -10.07
N ALA A 15 -6.97 -10.38 -10.88
CA ALA A 15 -8.26 -11.01 -11.09
C ALA A 15 -8.88 -11.60 -9.81
N ALA A 16 -8.10 -12.22 -8.93
CA ALA A 16 -8.62 -12.80 -7.69
C ALA A 16 -9.06 -11.71 -6.70
N ILE A 17 -8.31 -10.61 -6.65
CA ILE A 17 -8.66 -9.44 -5.84
C ILE A 17 -9.94 -8.78 -6.36
N GLU A 18 -10.07 -8.59 -7.67
CA GLU A 18 -11.28 -8.04 -8.30
C GLU A 18 -12.52 -8.90 -8.02
N ILE A 19 -12.39 -10.23 -8.09
CA ILE A 19 -13.48 -11.16 -7.76
C ILE A 19 -13.91 -10.97 -6.30
N ALA A 20 -12.98 -10.98 -5.36
CA ALA A 20 -13.29 -10.82 -3.94
C ALA A 20 -13.94 -9.48 -3.61
N GLN A 21 -13.43 -8.39 -4.21
CA GLN A 21 -14.04 -7.06 -4.09
C GLN A 21 -15.45 -7.03 -4.71
N GLY A 22 -15.63 -7.68 -5.86
CA GLY A 22 -16.93 -7.80 -6.52
C GLY A 22 -17.96 -8.55 -5.66
N GLU A 23 -17.57 -9.65 -5.02
CA GLU A 23 -18.43 -10.42 -4.10
C GLU A 23 -18.84 -9.57 -2.88
N ALA A 24 -17.89 -8.86 -2.27
CA ALA A 24 -18.19 -7.99 -1.13
C ALA A 24 -19.16 -6.86 -1.50
N ARG A 25 -18.95 -6.18 -2.62
CA ARG A 25 -19.84 -5.12 -3.12
C ARG A 25 -21.22 -5.64 -3.51
N ALA A 26 -21.28 -6.81 -4.15
CA ALA A 26 -22.56 -7.43 -4.50
C ALA A 26 -23.38 -7.80 -3.25
N ALA A 27 -22.72 -8.25 -2.18
CA ALA A 27 -23.40 -8.51 -0.91
C ALA A 27 -23.99 -7.23 -0.31
N LEU A 28 -23.19 -6.16 -0.24
CA LEU A 28 -23.64 -4.85 0.25
C LEU A 28 -24.78 -4.27 -0.58
N ALA A 29 -24.68 -4.34 -1.92
CA ALA A 29 -25.76 -3.91 -2.82
C ALA A 29 -27.06 -4.70 -2.62
N ALA A 30 -26.97 -5.96 -2.16
CA ALA A 30 -28.11 -6.79 -1.77
C ALA A 30 -28.59 -6.55 -0.32
N GLY A 31 -28.07 -5.53 0.38
CA GLY A 31 -28.43 -5.19 1.76
C GLY A 31 -27.86 -6.16 2.80
N ARG A 32 -26.82 -6.93 2.45
CA ARG A 32 -26.15 -7.87 3.36
C ARG A 32 -24.83 -7.29 3.85
N ASP A 33 -24.70 -7.15 5.14
CA ASP A 33 -23.54 -6.60 5.82
C ASP A 33 -22.62 -7.70 6.42
N THR A 34 -22.92 -8.97 6.14
CA THR A 34 -22.18 -10.11 6.69
C THR A 34 -22.09 -11.23 5.65
N LEU A 35 -20.91 -11.85 5.54
CA LEU A 35 -20.67 -13.12 4.83
C LEU A 35 -20.27 -14.19 5.83
N GLU A 36 -20.87 -15.38 5.72
CA GLU A 36 -20.60 -16.52 6.59
C GLU A 36 -20.53 -17.83 5.78
N GLY A 37 -20.01 -18.89 6.38
CA GLY A 37 -19.99 -20.24 5.81
C GLY A 37 -19.30 -20.27 4.43
N ALA A 38 -19.99 -20.85 3.44
CA ALA A 38 -19.45 -21.04 2.10
C ALA A 38 -19.15 -19.71 1.36
N GLU A 39 -19.88 -18.63 1.65
CA GLU A 39 -19.63 -17.32 1.02
C GLU A 39 -18.34 -16.70 1.54
N ALA A 40 -18.16 -16.67 2.86
CA ALA A 40 -16.91 -16.21 3.46
C ALA A 40 -15.72 -17.08 3.04
N ALA A 41 -15.91 -18.39 2.96
CA ALA A 41 -14.90 -19.35 2.51
C ALA A 41 -14.45 -19.08 1.06
N ARG A 42 -15.39 -18.79 0.13
CA ARG A 42 -15.06 -18.46 -1.27
C ARG A 42 -14.23 -17.17 -1.36
N LEU A 43 -14.64 -16.12 -0.66
CA LEU A 43 -13.89 -14.87 -0.63
C LEU A 43 -12.46 -15.10 -0.12
N LEU A 44 -12.31 -15.81 0.98
CA LEU A 44 -11.00 -16.13 1.56
C LEU A 44 -10.16 -17.02 0.65
N ALA A 45 -10.78 -17.96 -0.07
CA ALA A 45 -10.09 -18.82 -1.03
C ALA A 45 -9.48 -18.04 -2.20
N SER A 46 -10.05 -16.89 -2.58
CA SER A 46 -9.45 -15.97 -3.57
C SER A 46 -8.07 -15.45 -3.14
N PHE A 47 -7.77 -15.48 -1.86
CA PHE A 47 -6.48 -15.13 -1.27
C PHE A 47 -5.64 -16.36 -0.88
N GLY A 48 -5.99 -17.56 -1.34
CA GLY A 48 -5.23 -18.78 -1.06
C GLY A 48 -5.54 -19.43 0.30
N LEU A 49 -6.45 -18.86 1.09
CA LEU A 49 -6.81 -19.35 2.41
C LEU A 49 -7.64 -20.63 2.30
N LYS A 50 -7.14 -21.71 2.90
CA LYS A 50 -7.88 -22.97 2.98
C LYS A 50 -8.86 -22.94 4.14
N THR A 51 -10.13 -23.22 3.86
CA THR A 51 -11.20 -23.27 4.85
C THR A 51 -11.72 -24.68 5.03
N LEU A 52 -12.10 -25.04 6.25
CA LEU A 52 -12.87 -26.25 6.56
C LEU A 52 -14.34 -25.87 6.68
N GLU A 53 -15.20 -26.63 6.02
CA GLU A 53 -16.65 -26.42 6.08
C GLU A 53 -17.23 -26.81 7.45
N ASN A 54 -16.66 -27.87 8.05
CA ASN A 54 -17.10 -28.39 9.33
C ASN A 54 -16.02 -28.16 10.41
N ALA A 55 -16.41 -27.51 11.52
CA ALA A 55 -15.52 -27.25 12.64
C ALA A 55 -15.00 -28.55 13.32
N GLN A 56 -15.66 -29.69 13.10
CA GLN A 56 -15.21 -31.00 13.62
C GLN A 56 -14.13 -31.64 12.74
N GLU A 57 -14.01 -31.24 11.48
CA GLU A 57 -12.95 -31.76 10.61
C GLU A 57 -11.57 -31.43 11.15
N ALA A 58 -10.68 -32.44 11.13
CA ALA A 58 -9.30 -32.35 11.62
C ALA A 58 -9.15 -31.90 13.09
N SER A 59 -10.21 -31.91 13.90
CA SER A 59 -10.12 -31.48 15.31
C SER A 59 -9.20 -32.34 16.15
N GLU A 60 -9.17 -33.66 15.91
CA GLU A 60 -8.31 -34.62 16.62
C GLU A 60 -6.81 -34.42 16.31
N GLN A 61 -6.48 -33.75 15.20
CA GLN A 61 -5.10 -33.47 14.77
C GLN A 61 -4.68 -32.04 15.14
N ALA A 62 -5.58 -31.24 15.72
CA ALA A 62 -5.31 -29.87 16.08
C ALA A 62 -4.30 -29.78 17.23
N ILE A 63 -3.26 -28.99 17.03
CA ILE A 63 -2.31 -28.60 18.08
C ILE A 63 -2.94 -27.52 18.94
N VAL A 64 -3.57 -26.53 18.28
CA VAL A 64 -4.28 -25.44 18.93
C VAL A 64 -5.27 -24.79 17.95
N ASP A 65 -6.37 -24.32 18.48
CA ASP A 65 -7.30 -23.42 17.80
C ASP A 65 -7.06 -22.00 18.32
N VAL A 66 -6.70 -21.08 17.40
CA VAL A 66 -6.45 -19.67 17.68
C VAL A 66 -7.62 -18.85 17.14
N THR A 67 -8.30 -18.13 18.00
CA THR A 67 -9.33 -17.17 17.55
C THR A 67 -8.65 -15.93 16.99
N VAL A 68 -9.08 -15.52 15.79
CA VAL A 68 -8.65 -14.29 15.14
C VAL A 68 -9.86 -13.37 15.00
N GLU A 69 -9.70 -12.17 15.49
CA GLU A 69 -10.65 -11.08 15.29
C GLU A 69 -9.91 -9.92 14.59
N PHE A 70 -10.55 -9.38 13.57
CA PHE A 70 -10.17 -8.12 12.95
C PHE A 70 -11.33 -7.15 13.15
N ARG A 71 -11.04 -5.98 13.67
CA ARG A 71 -12.05 -4.97 13.98
C ARG A 71 -11.45 -3.57 13.97
N ASP A 72 -12.32 -2.58 13.85
CA ASP A 72 -11.95 -1.19 14.08
C ASP A 72 -11.77 -0.92 15.57
N ASP A 73 -10.66 -0.31 15.94
CA ASP A 73 -10.36 0.19 17.28
C ASP A 73 -10.43 1.72 17.25
N GLU A 74 -11.01 2.32 18.28
CA GLU A 74 -11.23 3.77 18.35
C GLU A 74 -9.93 4.60 18.29
N ASN A 75 -8.81 4.04 18.76
CA ASN A 75 -7.53 4.74 18.83
C ASN A 75 -6.58 4.36 17.67
N PHE A 76 -6.62 3.10 17.22
CA PHE A 76 -5.65 2.54 16.28
C PHE A 76 -6.25 2.25 14.90
N GLY A 77 -7.56 2.43 14.72
CA GLY A 77 -8.24 1.98 13.50
C GLY A 77 -8.25 0.45 13.40
N PRO A 78 -8.20 -0.12 12.20
CA PRO A 78 -8.26 -1.56 12.01
C PRO A 78 -7.13 -2.31 12.71
N VAL A 79 -7.45 -3.31 13.55
CA VAL A 79 -6.50 -4.09 14.34
C VAL A 79 -6.85 -5.58 14.29
N PHE A 80 -5.82 -6.42 14.20
CA PHE A 80 -5.93 -7.86 14.45
C PHE A 80 -5.74 -8.17 15.93
N HIS A 81 -6.60 -9.04 16.44
CA HIS A 81 -6.52 -9.61 17.78
C HIS A 81 -6.48 -11.12 17.69
N PHE A 82 -5.38 -11.72 18.14
CA PHE A 82 -5.15 -13.15 18.17
C PHE A 82 -5.29 -13.66 19.61
N VAL A 83 -6.09 -14.69 19.82
CA VAL A 83 -6.32 -15.29 21.13
C VAL A 83 -6.04 -16.79 21.05
N ALA A 84 -4.99 -17.24 21.71
CA ALA A 84 -4.65 -18.64 21.83
C ALA A 84 -4.92 -19.13 23.26
N PRO A 85 -5.53 -20.30 23.50
CA PRO A 85 -5.68 -20.87 24.82
C PRO A 85 -4.29 -21.13 25.44
N SER A 86 -4.23 -21.15 26.77
CA SER A 86 -2.99 -21.53 27.44
C SER A 86 -2.76 -23.04 27.35
N PRO A 87 -1.49 -23.50 27.15
CA PRO A 87 -1.18 -24.94 27.05
C PRO A 87 -1.50 -25.76 28.28
N ASP A 88 -1.55 -25.13 29.45
CA ASP A 88 -1.88 -25.78 30.75
C ASP A 88 -3.38 -25.80 31.05
N GLY A 89 -4.19 -25.11 30.24
CA GLY A 89 -5.63 -25.00 30.39
C GLY A 89 -6.12 -24.18 31.61
N PHE A 90 -5.21 -23.66 32.42
CA PHE A 90 -5.53 -22.94 33.67
C PHE A 90 -5.09 -21.46 33.61
N SER A 91 -3.99 -21.17 32.95
CA SER A 91 -3.48 -19.80 32.78
C SER A 91 -4.37 -19.00 31.82
N PRO A 92 -4.38 -17.67 31.93
CA PRO A 92 -5.08 -16.82 30.96
C PRO A 92 -4.64 -17.10 29.51
N PRO A 93 -5.55 -16.96 28.54
CA PRO A 93 -5.19 -17.11 27.15
C PRO A 93 -4.18 -16.04 26.72
N LEU A 94 -3.25 -16.46 25.85
CA LEU A 94 -2.34 -15.51 25.20
C LEU A 94 -3.14 -14.61 24.28
N ARG A 95 -2.90 -13.31 24.40
CA ARG A 95 -3.53 -12.28 23.56
C ARG A 95 -2.44 -11.47 22.87
N VAL A 96 -2.54 -11.37 21.54
CA VAL A 96 -1.61 -10.57 20.74
C VAL A 96 -2.44 -9.63 19.88
N TYR A 97 -2.04 -8.36 19.85
CA TYR A 97 -2.60 -7.33 18.97
C TYR A 97 -1.58 -6.96 17.92
N SER A 98 -2.03 -6.79 16.68
CA SER A 98 -1.15 -6.35 15.60
C SER A 98 -1.90 -5.48 14.60
N LEU A 99 -1.23 -4.47 14.08
CA LEU A 99 -1.77 -3.60 13.05
C LEU A 99 -1.49 -4.18 11.66
N PRO A 100 -2.49 -4.24 10.76
CA PRO A 100 -2.21 -4.54 9.36
C PRO A 100 -1.45 -3.39 8.69
N PRO A 101 -0.64 -3.65 7.64
CA PRO A 101 -0.36 -4.96 7.08
C PRO A 101 0.64 -5.78 7.92
N LEU A 102 0.36 -7.09 8.05
CA LEU A 102 1.31 -8.01 8.66
C LEU A 102 2.39 -8.37 7.64
N ASN A 103 3.59 -7.90 7.87
CA ASN A 103 4.75 -8.33 7.08
C ASN A 103 5.35 -9.64 7.64
N PRO A 104 6.27 -10.31 6.94
CA PRO A 104 6.88 -11.55 7.40
C PRO A 104 7.57 -11.45 8.76
N VAL A 105 8.08 -10.27 9.12
CA VAL A 105 8.75 -10.05 10.41
C VAL A 105 7.72 -10.04 11.54
N LEU A 106 6.64 -9.28 11.39
CA LEU A 106 5.54 -9.23 12.36
C LEU A 106 4.86 -10.58 12.51
N SER A 107 4.61 -11.27 11.40
CA SER A 107 4.01 -12.61 11.42
C SER A 107 4.91 -13.62 12.16
N ARG A 108 6.23 -13.60 11.93
CA ARG A 108 7.19 -14.42 12.69
C ARG A 108 7.18 -14.10 14.17
N ASP A 109 7.14 -12.83 14.52
CA ASP A 109 7.11 -12.40 15.91
C ASP A 109 5.86 -12.93 16.63
N ILE A 110 4.68 -12.82 16.00
CA ILE A 110 3.43 -13.37 16.51
C ILE A 110 3.54 -14.89 16.75
N VAL A 111 4.07 -15.64 15.76
CA VAL A 111 4.22 -17.10 15.86
C VAL A 111 5.29 -17.49 16.89
N ALA A 112 6.42 -16.79 16.93
CA ALA A 112 7.53 -17.09 17.83
C ALA A 112 7.17 -16.90 19.31
N HIS A 113 6.34 -15.91 19.61
CA HIS A 113 5.84 -15.67 20.98
C HIS A 113 4.67 -16.61 21.36
N SER A 114 4.16 -17.41 20.41
CA SER A 114 3.13 -18.40 20.72
C SER A 114 3.72 -19.55 21.56
N PRO A 115 3.05 -19.99 22.62
CA PRO A 115 3.47 -21.15 23.42
C PRO A 115 3.44 -22.47 22.60
N TYR A 116 2.89 -22.44 21.41
CA TYR A 116 2.78 -23.56 20.47
C TYR A 116 3.85 -23.55 19.37
N ALA A 117 4.72 -22.54 19.33
CA ALA A 117 5.74 -22.34 18.29
C ALA A 117 6.63 -23.57 18.00
N ARG A 118 6.87 -24.40 19.03
CA ARG A 118 7.70 -25.60 18.90
C ARG A 118 6.93 -26.87 18.53
N ARG A 119 5.59 -26.82 18.45
CA ARG A 119 4.72 -27.98 18.22
C ARG A 119 4.25 -28.12 16.78
N ALA A 120 4.32 -27.02 16.01
CA ALA A 120 3.92 -26.96 14.60
C ALA A 120 5.05 -26.35 13.76
N ALA A 121 5.07 -26.66 12.47
CA ALA A 121 5.88 -25.92 11.51
C ALA A 121 5.37 -24.49 11.43
N PRO A 122 6.24 -23.46 11.53
CA PRO A 122 5.79 -22.06 11.53
C PRO A 122 5.29 -21.59 10.16
N GLU A 123 5.85 -22.10 9.06
CA GLU A 123 5.62 -21.61 7.70
C GLU A 123 4.13 -21.59 7.29
N PRO A 124 3.31 -22.64 7.55
CA PRO A 124 1.90 -22.60 7.20
C PRO A 124 1.11 -21.53 7.94
N THR A 125 1.45 -21.29 9.22
CA THR A 125 0.80 -20.24 10.01
C THR A 125 1.22 -18.85 9.54
N LEU A 126 2.51 -18.68 9.22
CA LEU A 126 3.04 -17.44 8.65
C LEU A 126 2.33 -17.08 7.33
N ALA A 127 2.18 -18.06 6.45
CA ALA A 127 1.46 -17.86 5.18
C ALA A 127 0.02 -17.41 5.43
N VAL A 128 -0.71 -18.09 6.29
CA VAL A 128 -2.11 -17.77 6.60
C VAL A 128 -2.25 -16.37 7.23
N LEU A 129 -1.39 -15.99 8.19
CA LEU A 129 -1.42 -14.64 8.79
C LEU A 129 -1.23 -13.55 7.73
N THR A 130 -0.35 -13.80 6.82
CA THR A 130 -0.01 -12.93 5.71
C THR A 130 -1.17 -12.78 4.71
N GLU A 131 -1.78 -13.90 4.31
CA GLU A 131 -2.94 -13.93 3.41
C GLU A 131 -4.17 -13.27 4.04
N LEU A 132 -4.40 -13.46 5.35
CA LEU A 132 -5.45 -12.75 6.10
C LEU A 132 -5.21 -11.24 6.08
N SER A 133 -3.97 -10.81 6.33
CA SER A 133 -3.62 -9.41 6.27
C SER A 133 -3.82 -8.83 4.87
N GLN A 134 -3.43 -9.55 3.82
CA GLN A 134 -3.66 -9.15 2.45
C GLN A 134 -5.15 -9.03 2.14
N THR A 135 -5.95 -10.01 2.57
CA THR A 135 -7.41 -9.99 2.37
C THR A 135 -8.02 -8.68 2.88
N VAL A 136 -7.74 -8.30 4.13
CA VAL A 136 -8.30 -7.06 4.70
C VAL A 136 -7.70 -5.80 4.09
N CYS A 137 -6.47 -5.84 3.60
CA CYS A 137 -5.85 -4.71 2.93
C CYS A 137 -6.44 -4.45 1.55
N GLU A 138 -6.72 -5.50 0.79
CA GLU A 138 -7.22 -5.39 -0.58
C GLU A 138 -8.74 -5.25 -0.65
N VAL A 139 -9.50 -5.94 0.20
CA VAL A 139 -10.97 -5.84 0.26
C VAL A 139 -11.38 -4.82 1.31
N ARG A 140 -11.51 -3.57 0.89
CA ARG A 140 -11.79 -2.42 1.79
C ARG A 140 -13.17 -2.48 2.42
N GLU A 141 -14.07 -3.21 1.84
CA GLU A 141 -15.42 -3.45 2.32
C GLU A 141 -15.45 -4.33 3.58
N ILE A 142 -14.38 -5.10 3.88
CA ILE A 142 -14.27 -5.87 5.12
C ILE A 142 -13.93 -4.92 6.28
N VAL A 143 -14.89 -4.69 7.17
CA VAL A 143 -14.71 -3.86 8.38
C VAL A 143 -14.54 -4.69 9.64
N GLY A 144 -14.87 -5.97 9.57
CA GLY A 144 -14.68 -6.92 10.66
C GLY A 144 -14.47 -8.35 10.14
N MET A 145 -13.73 -9.13 10.90
CA MET A 145 -13.52 -10.55 10.62
C MET A 145 -13.45 -11.31 11.94
N ARG A 146 -14.10 -12.45 12.01
CA ARG A 146 -13.95 -13.41 13.10
C ARG A 146 -13.83 -14.81 12.53
N LEU A 147 -12.78 -15.52 12.92
CA LEU A 147 -12.54 -16.88 12.47
C LEU A 147 -11.65 -17.61 13.49
N THR A 148 -11.52 -18.92 13.31
CA THR A 148 -10.57 -19.74 14.05
C THR A 148 -9.49 -20.25 13.11
N LEU A 149 -8.22 -20.05 13.48
CA LEU A 149 -7.09 -20.73 12.85
C LEU A 149 -6.86 -22.05 13.56
N ARG A 150 -7.10 -23.15 12.88
CA ARG A 150 -6.74 -24.49 13.34
C ARG A 150 -5.33 -24.81 12.92
N VAL A 151 -4.43 -24.83 13.88
CA VAL A 151 -3.01 -25.12 13.67
C VAL A 151 -2.80 -26.61 13.80
N LEU A 152 -2.36 -27.23 12.72
CA LEU A 152 -1.97 -28.64 12.64
C LEU A 152 -0.44 -28.74 12.59
N ARG A 153 0.12 -29.95 12.63
CA ARG A 153 1.58 -30.14 12.61
C ARG A 153 2.25 -29.55 11.36
N ALA A 154 1.63 -29.70 10.20
CA ALA A 154 2.18 -29.31 8.89
C ALA A 154 1.24 -28.39 8.07
N ALA A 155 0.15 -27.91 8.67
CA ALA A 155 -0.81 -27.04 7.99
C ALA A 155 -1.48 -26.11 9.00
N THR A 156 -2.02 -25.01 8.49
CA THR A 156 -2.95 -24.13 9.22
C THR A 156 -4.14 -23.87 8.32
N VAL A 157 -5.33 -24.00 8.83
CA VAL A 157 -6.58 -23.88 8.09
C VAL A 157 -7.55 -22.94 8.82
N VAL A 158 -8.41 -22.29 8.06
CA VAL A 158 -9.46 -21.40 8.58
C VAL A 158 -10.71 -22.21 8.87
N VAL A 159 -11.31 -21.96 10.03
CA VAL A 159 -12.56 -22.61 10.46
C VAL A 159 -13.57 -21.52 10.84
N ALA A 160 -14.82 -21.74 10.46
CA ALA A 160 -15.97 -20.87 10.77
C ALA A 160 -15.72 -19.38 10.49
N PRO A 161 -15.34 -19.00 9.26
CA PRO A 161 -15.10 -17.60 8.93
C PRO A 161 -16.42 -16.83 8.92
N ARG A 162 -16.37 -15.62 9.50
CA ARG A 162 -17.41 -14.60 9.44
C ARG A 162 -16.76 -13.26 9.12
N LEU A 163 -17.26 -12.59 8.09
CA LEU A 163 -16.79 -11.30 7.61
C LEU A 163 -17.91 -10.27 7.76
N ALA A 164 -17.64 -9.16 8.43
CA ALA A 164 -18.54 -8.02 8.47
C ALA A 164 -18.12 -7.04 7.37
N LEU A 165 -19.12 -6.53 6.65
CA LEU A 165 -18.94 -5.65 5.50
C LEU A 165 -19.57 -4.28 5.74
N ALA A 166 -18.93 -3.22 5.22
CA ALA A 166 -19.50 -1.89 5.12
C ALA A 166 -18.93 -1.16 3.89
N GLU A 167 -19.62 -0.12 3.42
CA GLU A 167 -19.14 0.70 2.29
C GLU A 167 -17.87 1.47 2.63
N LYS A 168 -17.70 1.85 3.89
CA LYS A 168 -16.54 2.61 4.39
C LYS A 168 -15.94 1.94 5.61
N ARG A 169 -14.64 1.97 5.68
CA ARG A 169 -13.83 1.50 6.80
C ARG A 169 -12.89 2.62 7.25
N SER A 170 -12.52 2.61 8.54
CA SER A 170 -11.44 3.44 9.06
C SER A 170 -10.12 3.17 8.33
N ARG A 171 -9.25 4.18 8.30
CA ARG A 171 -7.96 4.07 7.63
C ARG A 171 -7.03 3.18 8.43
N PHE A 172 -6.19 2.42 7.75
CA PHE A 172 -5.09 1.73 8.40
C PHE A 172 -4.09 2.72 8.99
N ALA A 173 -3.50 2.37 10.13
CA ALA A 173 -2.39 3.14 10.70
C ALA A 173 -1.15 3.12 9.79
N ILE A 174 -0.97 2.03 9.02
CA ILE A 174 0.09 1.88 8.02
C ILE A 174 -0.55 1.29 6.76
N MET A 175 -0.53 2.02 5.65
CA MET A 175 -1.04 1.50 4.38
C MET A 175 -0.03 0.56 3.72
N PRO A 176 -0.49 -0.60 3.19
CA PRO A 176 0.37 -1.51 2.46
C PRO A 176 0.88 -0.87 1.16
N TYR A 177 2.04 -1.32 0.71
CA TYR A 177 2.61 -0.92 -0.57
C TYR A 177 1.63 -1.23 -1.72
N PRO A 178 1.21 -0.23 -2.50
CA PRO A 178 0.16 -0.40 -3.51
C PRO A 178 0.70 -1.01 -4.82
N ARG A 179 1.06 -2.28 -4.79
CA ARG A 179 1.67 -3.04 -5.91
C ARG A 179 0.85 -2.98 -7.20
N ARG A 180 -0.48 -2.81 -7.12
CA ARG A 180 -1.37 -2.66 -8.29
C ARG A 180 -1.05 -1.43 -9.16
N LEU A 181 -0.27 -0.48 -8.63
CA LEU A 181 0.18 0.70 -9.36
C LEU A 181 1.49 0.47 -10.10
N GLU A 182 2.07 -0.72 -10.00
CA GLU A 182 3.25 -1.08 -10.80
C GLU A 182 2.83 -1.37 -12.24
N GLU A 183 3.45 -0.70 -13.17
CA GLU A 183 3.28 -0.96 -14.60
C GLU A 183 4.63 -0.96 -15.29
N THR A 184 4.73 -1.74 -16.37
CA THR A 184 5.90 -1.77 -17.24
C THR A 184 5.44 -1.49 -18.66
N LEU A 185 6.14 -0.58 -19.35
CA LEU A 185 5.83 -0.17 -20.71
C LEU A 185 7.11 0.03 -21.52
N ASP A 186 6.98 0.07 -22.83
CA ASP A 186 8.06 0.51 -23.70
C ASP A 186 8.13 2.04 -23.71
N TRP A 187 9.33 2.57 -23.48
CA TRP A 187 9.61 4.00 -23.54
C TRP A 187 10.89 4.23 -24.33
N HIS A 188 10.75 4.65 -25.60
CA HIS A 188 11.85 4.85 -26.52
C HIS A 188 12.74 3.62 -26.76
N GLY A 189 12.15 2.42 -26.72
CA GLY A 189 12.86 1.15 -26.88
C GLY A 189 13.50 0.61 -25.60
N GLU A 190 13.34 1.30 -24.47
CA GLU A 190 13.74 0.82 -23.15
C GLU A 190 12.54 0.32 -22.35
N ARG A 191 12.73 -0.71 -21.56
CA ARG A 191 11.71 -1.22 -20.64
C ARG A 191 11.61 -0.32 -19.41
N LEU A 192 10.62 0.57 -19.41
CA LEU A 192 10.35 1.49 -18.32
C LEU A 192 9.38 0.86 -17.32
N THR A 193 9.73 0.85 -16.04
CA THR A 193 8.83 0.47 -14.96
C THR A 193 8.43 1.71 -14.17
N ILE A 194 7.12 1.96 -14.07
CA ILE A 194 6.56 2.98 -13.17
C ILE A 194 5.99 2.26 -11.98
N ARG A 195 6.38 2.68 -10.78
CA ARG A 195 5.91 2.09 -9.53
C ARG A 195 5.96 3.08 -8.37
N PRO A 196 5.20 2.83 -7.28
CA PRO A 196 5.38 3.56 -6.04
C PRO A 196 6.81 3.43 -5.51
N ILE A 197 7.30 4.50 -4.89
CA ILE A 197 8.61 4.49 -4.22
C ILE A 197 8.56 3.60 -2.98
N ARG A 198 9.69 2.99 -2.60
CA ARG A 198 9.84 2.12 -1.44
C ARG A 198 10.91 2.66 -0.50
N PRO A 199 10.89 2.31 0.78
CA PRO A 199 11.98 2.65 1.71
C PRO A 199 13.37 2.21 1.21
N GLU A 200 13.44 1.05 0.55
CA GLU A 200 14.69 0.48 0.02
C GLU A 200 15.26 1.26 -1.19
N ASP A 201 14.47 2.17 -1.74
CA ASP A 201 14.92 3.00 -2.88
C ASP A 201 15.82 4.19 -2.48
N GLU A 202 16.17 4.35 -1.21
CA GLU A 202 16.91 5.53 -0.72
C GLU A 202 18.21 5.77 -1.49
N GLU A 203 19.04 4.74 -1.68
CA GLU A 203 20.30 4.87 -2.44
C GLU A 203 20.05 5.24 -3.90
N MET A 204 19.05 4.58 -4.53
CA MET A 204 18.67 4.87 -5.91
C MET A 204 18.09 6.28 -6.06
N HIS A 205 17.33 6.74 -5.07
CA HIS A 205 16.76 8.09 -5.05
C HIS A 205 17.86 9.15 -4.83
N ARG A 206 18.84 8.88 -3.99
CA ARG A 206 20.03 9.72 -3.84
C ARG A 206 20.78 9.86 -5.17
N ALA A 207 21.09 8.73 -5.81
CA ALA A 207 21.77 8.72 -7.10
C ALA A 207 20.98 9.50 -8.17
N PHE A 208 19.64 9.40 -8.17
CA PHE A 208 18.80 10.20 -9.06
C PHE A 208 18.95 11.71 -8.80
N ILE A 209 18.88 12.15 -7.54
CA ILE A 209 19.04 13.57 -7.17
C ILE A 209 20.42 14.08 -7.59
N ASP A 210 21.47 13.28 -7.42
CA ASP A 210 22.85 13.64 -7.80
C ASP A 210 23.04 13.84 -9.31
N THR A 211 22.11 13.32 -10.14
CA THR A 211 22.10 13.56 -11.60
C THR A 211 21.44 14.89 -12.00
N MET A 212 20.78 15.58 -11.08
CA MET A 212 20.09 16.83 -11.36
C MET A 212 21.04 18.02 -11.31
N THR A 213 20.87 18.96 -12.22
CA THR A 213 21.61 20.21 -12.18
C THR A 213 21.19 21.08 -10.99
N PRO A 214 22.08 21.96 -10.48
CA PRO A 214 21.71 22.90 -9.41
C PRO A 214 20.47 23.76 -9.74
N ASP A 215 20.30 24.12 -11.01
CA ASP A 215 19.13 24.87 -11.46
C ASP A 215 17.86 24.04 -11.41
N ASP A 216 17.89 22.77 -11.80
CA ASP A 216 16.77 21.86 -11.69
C ASP A 216 16.37 21.56 -10.25
N LEU A 217 17.34 21.43 -9.34
CA LEU A 217 17.08 21.32 -7.91
C LEU A 217 16.43 22.59 -7.37
N ARG A 218 16.88 23.76 -7.78
CA ARG A 218 16.28 25.04 -7.41
C ARG A 218 14.84 25.16 -7.93
N LEU A 219 14.60 24.80 -9.18
CA LEU A 219 13.26 24.79 -9.78
C LEU A 219 12.31 23.82 -9.08
N ARG A 220 12.83 22.73 -8.51
CA ARG A 220 12.02 21.72 -7.83
C ARG A 220 11.76 22.04 -6.35
N PHE A 221 12.75 22.59 -5.64
CA PHE A 221 12.69 22.82 -4.20
C PHE A 221 12.54 24.29 -3.80
N PHE A 222 12.45 25.19 -4.77
CA PHE A 222 12.36 26.65 -4.59
C PHE A 222 13.52 27.25 -3.80
N SER A 223 14.58 26.50 -3.62
CA SER A 223 15.77 26.90 -2.85
C SER A 223 17.02 26.24 -3.39
N ALA A 224 18.17 26.84 -3.11
CA ALA A 224 19.45 26.26 -3.43
C ALA A 224 19.75 25.09 -2.50
N VAL A 225 19.55 23.86 -2.98
CA VAL A 225 19.89 22.64 -2.26
C VAL A 225 21.23 22.14 -2.75
N ARG A 226 22.14 21.82 -1.82
CA ARG A 226 23.47 21.29 -2.14
C ARG A 226 23.60 19.78 -1.93
N SER A 227 22.92 19.26 -0.94
CA SER A 227 22.90 17.83 -0.61
C SER A 227 21.70 17.52 0.25
N PHE A 228 21.31 16.24 0.25
CA PHE A 228 20.28 15.70 1.13
C PHE A 228 20.93 14.75 2.14
N ASP A 229 20.63 14.92 3.41
CA ASP A 229 21.02 13.98 4.44
C ASP A 229 20.14 12.73 4.45
N HIS A 230 20.52 11.70 5.22
CA HIS A 230 19.75 10.46 5.35
C HIS A 230 18.32 10.72 5.82
N THR A 231 18.11 11.64 6.77
CA THR A 231 16.77 11.94 7.30
C THR A 231 15.86 12.53 6.23
N GLN A 232 16.39 13.41 5.39
CA GLN A 232 15.64 14.01 4.28
C GLN A 232 15.29 12.98 3.20
N LEU A 233 16.24 12.10 2.85
CA LEU A 233 16.01 11.02 1.88
C LEU A 233 15.03 9.97 2.42
N ALA A 234 15.16 9.62 3.69
CA ALA A 234 14.21 8.71 4.34
C ALA A 234 12.76 9.26 4.29
N ARG A 235 12.57 10.57 4.53
CA ARG A 235 11.26 11.21 4.37
C ARG A 235 10.73 11.18 2.94
N MET A 236 11.62 11.14 1.94
CA MET A 236 11.21 11.06 0.54
C MET A 236 10.87 9.65 0.08
N THR A 237 11.36 8.61 0.76
CA THR A 237 11.19 7.21 0.37
C THR A 237 10.29 6.42 1.30
N GLN A 238 10.23 6.78 2.60
CA GLN A 238 9.38 6.14 3.61
C GLN A 238 8.07 6.92 3.77
N ILE A 239 7.22 6.84 2.76
CA ILE A 239 5.98 7.62 2.67
C ILE A 239 4.78 6.86 3.26
N ASP A 240 3.79 7.61 3.72
CA ASP A 240 2.48 7.09 4.05
C ASP A 240 1.63 6.98 2.77
N TYR A 241 1.49 5.78 2.23
CA TYR A 241 0.74 5.54 0.97
C TYR A 241 -0.74 5.91 1.04
N ASP A 242 -1.29 6.25 2.20
CA ASP A 242 -2.65 6.76 2.31
C ASP A 242 -2.73 8.25 1.98
N ARG A 243 -1.75 9.02 2.41
CA ARG A 243 -1.73 10.49 2.27
C ARG A 243 -0.77 10.97 1.19
N GLU A 244 0.22 10.15 0.87
CA GLU A 244 1.29 10.52 -0.03
C GLU A 244 1.52 9.42 -1.06
N MET A 245 1.69 9.80 -2.31
CA MET A 245 2.12 8.92 -3.38
C MET A 245 3.33 9.52 -4.08
N ALA A 246 4.36 8.71 -4.24
CA ALA A 246 5.48 9.04 -5.10
C ALA A 246 5.67 7.91 -6.12
N LEU A 247 5.37 8.18 -7.37
CA LEU A 247 5.61 7.28 -8.50
C LEU A 247 7.00 7.54 -9.05
N ILE A 248 7.85 6.51 -9.08
CA ILE A 248 9.16 6.57 -9.71
C ILE A 248 9.12 5.85 -11.05
N ALA A 249 9.79 6.42 -12.03
CA ALA A 249 10.03 5.80 -13.34
C ALA A 249 11.45 5.25 -13.35
N THR A 250 11.60 3.95 -13.54
CA THR A 250 12.89 3.26 -13.49
C THR A 250 13.16 2.46 -14.76
N VAL A 251 14.42 2.35 -15.14
CA VAL A 251 14.93 1.43 -16.17
C VAL A 251 16.05 0.59 -15.58
N GLU A 252 16.36 -0.53 -16.20
CA GLU A 252 17.53 -1.32 -15.87
C GLU A 252 18.81 -0.61 -16.36
N GLY A 253 19.76 -0.41 -15.47
CA GLY A 253 21.06 0.17 -15.80
C GLY A 253 22.00 -0.85 -16.45
N GLU A 254 23.15 -0.39 -16.95
CA GLU A 254 24.18 -1.24 -17.57
C GLU A 254 24.77 -2.28 -16.59
N ASP A 255 24.69 -2.00 -15.29
CA ASP A 255 25.11 -2.90 -14.21
C ASP A 255 24.00 -3.90 -13.77
N GLY A 256 22.88 -3.94 -14.48
CA GLY A 256 21.72 -4.77 -14.15
C GLY A 256 20.91 -4.26 -12.95
N LYS A 257 21.25 -3.09 -12.38
CA LYS A 257 20.48 -2.49 -11.28
C LYS A 257 19.49 -1.47 -11.81
N PRO A 258 18.33 -1.31 -11.16
CA PRO A 258 17.40 -0.28 -11.55
C PRO A 258 17.96 1.13 -11.26
N ARG A 259 17.69 2.08 -12.15
CA ARG A 259 18.00 3.50 -11.95
C ARG A 259 16.76 4.35 -12.16
N THR A 260 16.58 5.37 -11.36
CA THR A 260 15.43 6.30 -11.44
C THR A 260 15.70 7.35 -12.52
N LEU A 261 14.72 7.55 -13.39
CA LEU A 261 14.73 8.59 -14.43
C LEU A 261 13.87 9.79 -14.07
N GLY A 262 12.87 9.60 -13.23
CA GLY A 262 11.95 10.65 -12.82
C GLY A 262 11.08 10.22 -11.65
N VAL A 263 10.51 11.21 -10.95
CA VAL A 263 9.63 11.03 -9.81
C VAL A 263 8.48 12.01 -9.91
N GLY A 264 7.25 11.51 -9.83
CA GLY A 264 6.03 12.28 -9.60
C GLY A 264 5.54 12.04 -8.19
N ARG A 265 5.23 13.08 -7.42
CA ARG A 265 4.76 13.01 -6.03
C ARG A 265 3.46 13.76 -5.89
N ALA A 266 2.54 13.25 -5.10
CA ALA A 266 1.36 13.97 -4.64
C ALA A 266 1.17 13.75 -3.15
N VAL A 267 0.81 14.80 -2.43
CA VAL A 267 0.53 14.80 -1.00
C VAL A 267 -0.87 15.34 -0.80
N ALA A 268 -1.75 14.51 -0.24
CA ALA A 268 -3.12 14.90 0.06
C ALA A 268 -3.22 15.57 1.43
N ASP A 269 -4.14 16.52 1.55
CA ASP A 269 -4.52 17.08 2.84
C ASP A 269 -5.23 16.01 3.72
N PRO A 270 -5.39 16.25 5.03
CA PRO A 270 -6.00 15.28 5.93
C PRO A 270 -7.41 14.84 5.55
N ASP A 271 -8.18 15.72 4.92
CA ASP A 271 -9.57 15.50 4.54
C ASP A 271 -9.70 14.94 3.12
N ASN A 272 -8.58 14.81 2.39
CA ASN A 272 -8.51 14.36 1.00
C ASN A 272 -9.32 15.23 0.02
N GLU A 273 -9.51 16.50 0.34
CA GLU A 273 -10.17 17.47 -0.53
C GLU A 273 -9.22 17.97 -1.62
N THR A 274 -7.97 18.19 -1.23
CA THR A 274 -6.91 18.67 -2.13
C THR A 274 -5.67 17.79 -2.05
N ALA A 275 -4.94 17.69 -3.16
CA ALA A 275 -3.59 17.15 -3.16
C ALA A 275 -2.63 18.10 -3.88
N GLU A 276 -1.43 18.23 -3.36
CA GLU A 276 -0.36 19.00 -3.99
C GLU A 276 0.60 18.07 -4.73
N PHE A 277 0.86 18.34 -6.01
CA PHE A 277 1.80 17.53 -6.78
C PHE A 277 3.14 18.24 -6.99
N ALA A 278 4.17 17.43 -7.19
CA ALA A 278 5.49 17.86 -7.60
C ALA A 278 6.13 16.84 -8.53
N LEU A 279 6.97 17.30 -9.44
CA LEU A 279 7.59 16.49 -10.48
C LEU A 279 9.08 16.79 -10.58
N ALA A 280 9.89 15.74 -10.74
CA ALA A 280 11.30 15.83 -11.06
C ALA A 280 11.68 14.82 -12.12
N ILE A 281 12.40 15.25 -13.15
CA ILE A 281 12.93 14.41 -14.23
C ILE A 281 14.43 14.63 -14.33
N GLN A 282 15.18 13.56 -14.54
CA GLN A 282 16.61 13.60 -14.78
C GLN A 282 16.95 14.66 -15.86
N SER A 283 17.92 15.54 -15.59
CA SER A 283 18.13 16.75 -16.37
C SER A 283 18.30 16.52 -17.87
N ASN A 284 19.03 15.46 -18.25
CA ASN A 284 19.30 15.09 -19.65
C ASN A 284 18.11 14.38 -20.37
N LEU A 285 17.02 14.07 -19.65
CA LEU A 285 15.84 13.37 -20.20
C LEU A 285 14.63 14.29 -20.39
N LYS A 286 14.79 15.58 -20.12
CA LYS A 286 13.72 16.56 -20.32
C LYS A 286 13.29 16.63 -21.80
N GLY A 287 12.02 16.93 -22.03
CA GLY A 287 11.47 17.04 -23.40
C GLY A 287 11.17 15.69 -24.07
N ARG A 288 11.47 14.55 -23.43
CA ARG A 288 11.23 13.20 -23.98
C ARG A 288 9.88 12.58 -23.56
N GLY A 289 8.96 13.35 -23.00
CA GLY A 289 7.61 12.90 -22.63
C GLY A 289 7.48 12.25 -21.25
N LEU A 290 8.58 11.92 -20.54
CA LEU A 290 8.54 11.23 -19.27
C LEU A 290 7.77 12.02 -18.19
N GLY A 291 7.97 13.35 -18.14
CA GLY A 291 7.26 14.21 -17.21
C GLY A 291 5.74 14.18 -17.41
N ARG A 292 5.30 14.15 -18.68
CA ARG A 292 3.89 14.04 -19.01
C ARG A 292 3.32 12.69 -18.57
N LEU A 293 4.02 11.61 -18.85
CA LEU A 293 3.63 10.27 -18.46
C LEU A 293 3.44 10.14 -16.96
N LEU A 294 4.42 10.59 -16.15
CA LEU A 294 4.32 10.57 -14.68
C LEU A 294 3.18 11.44 -14.16
N LEU A 295 2.99 12.64 -14.73
CA LEU A 295 1.92 13.54 -14.30
C LEU A 295 0.54 12.96 -14.62
N GLU A 296 0.35 12.38 -15.81
CA GLU A 296 -0.91 11.71 -16.18
C GLU A 296 -1.23 10.51 -15.24
N ARG A 297 -0.21 9.73 -14.87
CA ARG A 297 -0.39 8.63 -13.89
C ARG A 297 -0.74 9.16 -12.50
N MET A 298 -0.12 10.25 -12.09
CA MET A 298 -0.42 10.90 -10.82
C MET A 298 -1.84 11.47 -10.79
N ILE A 299 -2.29 12.13 -11.86
CA ILE A 299 -3.67 12.62 -12.01
C ILE A 299 -4.67 11.46 -11.89
N ALA A 300 -4.42 10.36 -12.62
CA ALA A 300 -5.28 9.18 -12.57
C ALA A 300 -5.33 8.57 -11.16
N TYR A 301 -4.18 8.48 -10.48
CA TYR A 301 -4.11 8.00 -9.10
C TYR A 301 -4.92 8.87 -8.15
N VAL A 302 -4.64 10.18 -8.11
CA VAL A 302 -5.30 11.11 -7.17
C VAL A 302 -6.82 11.16 -7.42
N ARG A 303 -7.25 11.14 -8.70
CA ARG A 303 -8.67 11.00 -9.06
C ARG A 303 -9.29 9.72 -8.51
N SER A 304 -8.60 8.58 -8.62
CA SER A 304 -9.06 7.28 -8.09
C SER A 304 -9.19 7.26 -6.55
N ARG A 305 -8.56 8.22 -5.87
CA ARG A 305 -8.66 8.41 -4.42
C ARG A 305 -9.88 9.24 -4.01
N GLY A 306 -10.60 9.80 -4.98
CA GLY A 306 -11.73 10.69 -4.73
C GLY A 306 -11.32 12.09 -4.22
N THR A 307 -10.09 12.51 -4.48
CA THR A 307 -9.64 13.89 -4.19
C THR A 307 -10.30 14.84 -5.20
N HIS A 308 -10.75 16.00 -4.75
CA HIS A 308 -11.48 16.92 -5.62
C HIS A 308 -10.56 17.87 -6.42
N TRP A 309 -9.43 18.22 -5.87
CA TRP A 309 -8.51 19.15 -6.52
C TRP A 309 -7.08 18.68 -6.49
N LEU A 310 -6.40 18.76 -7.64
CA LEU A 310 -4.95 18.62 -7.72
C LEU A 310 -4.33 19.98 -7.93
N LEU A 311 -3.43 20.35 -7.01
CA LEU A 311 -2.75 21.63 -6.95
C LEU A 311 -1.26 21.42 -7.19
N GLY A 312 -0.56 22.50 -7.53
CA GLY A 312 0.89 22.52 -7.62
C GLY A 312 1.41 23.92 -7.81
N GLU A 313 2.70 24.10 -7.69
CA GLU A 313 3.36 25.39 -7.89
C GLU A 313 4.65 25.23 -8.70
N ALA A 314 5.04 26.29 -9.35
CA ALA A 314 6.34 26.39 -10.01
C ALA A 314 6.87 27.82 -9.98
N LEU A 315 8.20 27.96 -10.01
CA LEU A 315 8.79 29.28 -10.27
C LEU A 315 8.32 29.77 -11.64
N ARG A 316 8.00 31.06 -11.73
CA ARG A 316 7.48 31.72 -12.98
C ARG A 316 8.40 31.49 -14.17
N GLU A 317 9.69 31.36 -13.95
CA GLU A 317 10.69 31.10 -14.99
C GLU A 317 10.72 29.65 -15.45
N ASN A 318 10.05 28.73 -14.77
CA ASN A 318 9.98 27.32 -15.14
C ASN A 318 8.99 27.10 -16.31
N ALA A 319 9.30 27.68 -17.46
CA ALA A 319 8.46 27.58 -18.65
C ALA A 319 8.15 26.13 -19.06
N PRO A 320 9.09 25.16 -18.97
CA PRO A 320 8.79 23.75 -19.27
C PRO A 320 7.70 23.17 -18.37
N MET A 321 7.74 23.43 -17.05
CA MET A 321 6.73 22.94 -16.11
C MET A 321 5.36 23.60 -16.35
N ILE A 322 5.33 24.90 -16.59
CA ILE A 322 4.11 25.63 -16.92
C ILE A 322 3.48 25.10 -18.21
N GLY A 323 4.29 24.84 -19.24
CA GLY A 323 3.84 24.24 -20.50
C GLY A 323 3.26 22.85 -20.30
N LEU A 324 3.92 22.03 -19.49
CA LEU A 324 3.47 20.68 -19.15
C LEU A 324 2.13 20.71 -18.38
N ALA A 325 2.01 21.52 -17.37
CA ALA A 325 0.78 21.66 -16.58
C ALA A 325 -0.40 22.07 -17.47
N ARG A 326 -0.22 23.07 -18.35
CA ARG A 326 -1.26 23.45 -19.32
C ARG A 326 -1.63 22.33 -20.26
N ALA A 327 -0.64 21.61 -20.79
CA ALA A 327 -0.88 20.47 -21.70
C ALA A 327 -1.62 19.31 -21.01
N CYS A 328 -1.50 19.17 -19.70
CA CYS A 328 -2.25 18.19 -18.90
C CYS A 328 -3.60 18.73 -18.39
N GLY A 329 -4.00 19.97 -18.73
CA GLY A 329 -5.31 20.52 -18.40
C GLY A 329 -5.37 21.35 -17.12
N PHE A 330 -4.24 21.73 -16.51
CA PHE A 330 -4.25 22.60 -15.36
C PHE A 330 -4.52 24.06 -15.75
N ALA A 331 -5.35 24.74 -14.97
CA ALA A 331 -5.41 26.17 -14.95
C ALA A 331 -4.15 26.74 -14.27
N VAL A 332 -3.56 27.78 -14.84
CA VAL A 332 -2.38 28.47 -14.29
C VAL A 332 -2.86 29.78 -13.66
N THR A 333 -2.62 29.93 -12.38
CA THR A 333 -3.11 31.06 -11.57
C THR A 333 -1.93 31.83 -10.96
N PRO A 334 -2.08 33.14 -10.71
CA PRO A 334 -1.13 33.89 -9.89
C PRO A 334 -1.19 33.37 -8.44
N THR A 335 -0.07 33.48 -7.73
CA THR A 335 0.03 33.26 -6.29
C THR A 335 0.33 34.57 -5.57
N GLU A 336 0.41 34.55 -4.24
CA GLU A 336 0.82 35.72 -3.43
C GLU A 336 2.26 36.14 -3.73
N ASP A 337 3.13 35.15 -4.05
CA ASP A 337 4.50 35.42 -4.50
C ASP A 337 4.53 35.71 -6.00
N PRO A 338 4.92 36.93 -6.46
CA PRO A 338 5.03 37.22 -7.88
C PRO A 338 6.02 36.34 -8.64
N GLY A 339 6.98 35.73 -7.95
CA GLY A 339 7.97 34.78 -8.51
C GLY A 339 7.44 33.38 -8.75
N VAL A 340 6.24 33.06 -8.27
CA VAL A 340 5.61 31.75 -8.33
C VAL A 340 4.33 31.79 -9.15
N VAL A 341 3.97 30.69 -9.77
CA VAL A 341 2.67 30.45 -10.39
C VAL A 341 2.05 29.18 -9.82
N GLY A 342 0.76 29.22 -9.55
CA GLY A 342 -0.04 28.08 -9.10
C GLY A 342 -0.64 27.30 -10.25
N PHE A 343 -0.82 26.02 -10.03
CA PHE A 343 -1.56 25.11 -10.90
C PHE A 343 -2.78 24.57 -10.16
N ARG A 344 -3.91 24.49 -10.86
CA ARG A 344 -5.14 23.96 -10.29
C ARG A 344 -5.91 23.13 -11.32
N MET A 345 -6.32 21.92 -10.94
CA MET A 345 -7.12 21.01 -11.75
C MET A 345 -8.26 20.43 -10.90
N PRO A 346 -9.54 20.52 -11.34
CA PRO A 346 -10.61 19.72 -10.75
C PRO A 346 -10.46 18.26 -11.21
N LEU A 347 -10.78 17.32 -10.31
CA LEU A 347 -10.62 15.89 -10.55
C LEU A 347 -11.97 15.13 -10.65
N ASP A 348 -13.08 15.85 -10.71
CA ASP A 348 -14.44 15.32 -10.82
C ASP A 348 -14.67 14.49 -12.10
#